data_0c502baa5ccefc30d1acce2b79db3892
#
_entry.id   0c502baa5ccefc30d1acce2b79db3892
#
_cell.length_a   1.000
_cell.length_b   1.000
_cell.length_c   1.000
_cell.angle_alpha   90.00
_cell.angle_beta   90.00
_cell.angle_gamma   90.00
#
_symmetry.space_group_name_H-M   'P 1'
#
loop_
_entity.id
_entity.type
_entity.pdbx_description
1 polymer ?
#
loop_
_entity_poly.entity_id
_entity_poly.type
_entity_poly.pdbx_seq_one_letter_code
_entity_poly.pdbx_strand_id
1 'polypeptide(L)'
;MSKVLEEMKTRRSIRKFKPDMIPQDILDRIIEAGTFAANGRGAQNTIIIQVTNKEIRDEIAKRNADIMGSNTDPFYGAPVILIVLGKKDWPTHVYDGSLVMGNLMLAAHDLGIGSCWIHRAKEEFESDWGKELLKSLGIEDEYEGIGHCALGYVDGDYPDVIPRKENHVFYI
;
A
#
# COMPACT_ATOMS: atom_id res chain seq x y z
N MET A 1 22.82 -16.40 0.48
CA MET A 1 22.36 -15.04 0.91
C MET A 1 21.07 -15.24 1.69
N SER A 2 20.76 -14.38 2.67
CA SER A 2 19.45 -14.47 3.36
C SER A 2 18.33 -14.13 2.37
N LYS A 3 17.26 -14.96 2.33
CA LYS A 3 16.11 -14.72 1.45
C LYS A 3 15.53 -13.32 1.65
N VAL A 4 15.39 -12.88 2.88
CA VAL A 4 14.87 -11.54 3.22
C VAL A 4 15.71 -10.42 2.58
N LEU A 5 17.04 -10.52 2.63
CA LEU A 5 17.92 -9.52 2.03
C LEU A 5 17.84 -9.52 0.49
N GLU A 6 17.57 -10.66 -0.11
CA GLU A 6 17.37 -10.80 -1.54
C GLU A 6 16.05 -10.14 -1.96
N GLU A 7 14.95 -10.44 -1.29
CA GLU A 7 13.64 -9.83 -1.55
C GLU A 7 13.68 -8.29 -1.40
N MET A 8 14.37 -7.77 -0.38
CA MET A 8 14.57 -6.32 -0.21
C MET A 8 15.30 -5.68 -1.40
N LYS A 9 16.26 -6.39 -2.01
CA LYS A 9 17.06 -5.87 -3.12
C LYS A 9 16.36 -6.01 -4.47
N THR A 10 15.53 -7.03 -4.64
CA THR A 10 14.91 -7.39 -5.93
C THR A 10 13.51 -6.83 -6.11
N ARG A 11 12.76 -6.53 -5.03
CA ARG A 11 11.43 -5.92 -5.12
C ARG A 11 11.45 -4.61 -5.94
N ARG A 12 10.46 -4.48 -6.84
CA ARG A 12 10.25 -3.27 -7.65
C ARG A 12 8.80 -2.78 -7.54
N SER A 13 8.59 -1.51 -7.83
CA SER A 13 7.25 -0.94 -8.00
C SER A 13 6.72 -1.32 -9.36
N ILE A 14 5.67 -2.13 -9.39
CA ILE A 14 5.01 -2.62 -10.60
C ILE A 14 3.93 -1.63 -11.03
N ARG A 15 3.88 -1.30 -12.31
CA ARG A 15 2.95 -0.32 -12.91
C ARG A 15 2.20 -0.88 -14.12
N LYS A 16 2.07 -2.19 -14.17
CA LYS A 16 1.24 -2.90 -15.14
C LYS A 16 0.83 -4.23 -14.55
N PHE A 17 -0.46 -4.48 -14.43
CA PHE A 17 -1.01 -5.64 -13.76
C PHE A 17 -1.95 -6.41 -14.67
N LYS A 18 -1.98 -7.75 -14.50
CA LYS A 18 -3.00 -8.60 -15.08
C LYS A 18 -4.34 -8.40 -14.35
N PRO A 19 -5.48 -8.63 -15.01
CA PRO A 19 -6.80 -8.48 -14.40
C PRO A 19 -7.16 -9.61 -13.43
N ASP A 20 -6.32 -10.65 -13.34
CA ASP A 20 -6.57 -11.82 -12.52
C ASP A 20 -6.60 -11.46 -11.03
N MET A 21 -7.64 -11.92 -10.33
CA MET A 21 -7.78 -11.71 -8.88
C MET A 21 -6.75 -12.54 -8.11
N ILE A 22 -6.23 -11.95 -7.05
CA ILE A 22 -5.34 -12.65 -6.11
C ILE A 22 -6.20 -13.51 -5.18
N PRO A 23 -5.86 -14.80 -4.96
CA PRO A 23 -6.53 -15.65 -3.99
C PRO A 23 -6.52 -15.05 -2.57
N GLN A 24 -7.60 -15.23 -1.82
CA GLN A 24 -7.76 -14.61 -0.50
C GLN A 24 -6.68 -15.07 0.50
N ASP A 25 -6.28 -16.34 0.45
CA ASP A 25 -5.23 -16.88 1.32
C ASP A 25 -3.86 -16.21 1.09
N ILE A 26 -3.56 -15.78 -0.15
CA ILE A 26 -2.36 -14.98 -0.46
C ILE A 26 -2.52 -13.57 0.08
N LEU A 27 -3.69 -12.94 -0.09
CA LEU A 27 -3.98 -11.60 0.46
C LEU A 27 -3.88 -11.61 1.98
N ASP A 28 -4.42 -12.62 2.65
CA ASP A 28 -4.37 -12.76 4.11
C ASP A 28 -2.92 -12.80 4.63
N ARG A 29 -2.04 -13.54 3.95
CA ARG A 29 -0.60 -13.61 4.29
C ARG A 29 0.12 -12.28 4.07
N ILE A 30 -0.22 -11.55 3.00
CA ILE A 30 0.32 -10.20 2.75
C ILE A 30 -0.13 -9.24 3.86
N ILE A 31 -1.42 -9.24 4.19
CA ILE A 31 -2.00 -8.38 5.22
C ILE A 31 -1.41 -8.72 6.59
N GLU A 32 -1.34 -10.01 6.94
CA GLU A 32 -0.71 -10.46 8.18
C GLU A 32 0.70 -9.90 8.33
N ALA A 33 1.55 -10.01 7.29
CA ALA A 33 2.90 -9.45 7.32
C ALA A 33 2.91 -7.93 7.56
N GLY A 34 1.94 -7.21 7.03
CA GLY A 34 1.73 -5.79 7.30
C GLY A 34 1.48 -5.50 8.78
N THR A 35 0.66 -6.33 9.45
CA THR A 35 0.33 -6.15 10.87
C THR A 35 1.53 -6.35 11.82
N PHE A 36 2.57 -7.06 11.36
CA PHE A 36 3.82 -7.26 12.11
C PHE A 36 4.86 -6.14 11.92
N ALA A 37 4.52 -5.06 11.23
CA ALA A 37 5.42 -3.92 11.10
C ALA A 37 5.75 -3.30 12.46
N ALA A 38 7.00 -2.84 12.62
CA ALA A 38 7.37 -2.09 13.80
C ALA A 38 6.53 -0.81 13.91
N ASN A 39 6.15 -0.44 15.12
CA ASN A 39 5.34 0.75 15.38
C ASN A 39 5.70 1.39 16.72
N GLY A 40 5.38 2.69 16.86
CA GLY A 40 5.71 3.45 18.04
C GLY A 40 5.10 2.84 19.32
N ARG A 41 5.95 2.49 20.30
CA ARG A 41 5.56 1.92 21.61
C ARG A 41 4.72 0.63 21.53
N GLY A 42 4.69 -0.07 20.41
CA GLY A 42 3.86 -1.26 20.22
C GLY A 42 2.35 -0.97 20.21
N ALA A 43 1.96 0.26 19.89
CA ALA A 43 0.58 0.73 20.03
C ALA A 43 -0.37 0.18 18.95
N GLN A 44 0.14 -0.34 17.81
CA GLN A 44 -0.63 -0.94 16.73
C GLN A 44 -1.77 -0.02 16.21
N ASN A 45 -1.47 1.27 16.06
CA ASN A 45 -2.44 2.32 15.70
C ASN A 45 -2.66 2.48 14.18
N THR A 46 -2.31 1.48 13.42
CA THR A 46 -2.58 1.43 11.98
C THR A 46 -3.69 0.45 11.66
N ILE A 47 -4.46 0.75 10.64
CA ILE A 47 -5.45 -0.18 10.09
C ILE A 47 -5.21 -0.39 8.60
N ILE A 48 -5.64 -1.53 8.09
CA ILE A 48 -5.55 -1.91 6.68
C ILE A 48 -6.97 -2.22 6.21
N ILE A 49 -7.39 -1.57 5.12
CA ILE A 49 -8.67 -1.86 4.46
C ILE A 49 -8.38 -2.58 3.15
N GLN A 50 -8.90 -3.80 3.00
CA GLN A 50 -8.82 -4.55 1.75
C GLN A 50 -9.96 -4.17 0.82
N VAL A 51 -9.63 -3.82 -0.42
CA VAL A 51 -10.58 -3.50 -1.48
C VAL A 51 -10.40 -4.49 -2.63
N THR A 52 -11.35 -5.41 -2.77
CA THR A 52 -11.47 -6.38 -3.86
C THR A 52 -12.74 -6.16 -4.70
N ASN A 53 -13.67 -5.37 -4.18
CA ASN A 53 -14.86 -4.97 -4.92
C ASN A 53 -14.48 -4.00 -6.02
N LYS A 54 -14.78 -4.36 -7.28
CA LYS A 54 -14.38 -3.58 -8.47
C LYS A 54 -14.98 -2.17 -8.48
N GLU A 55 -16.22 -2.01 -8.07
CA GLU A 55 -16.91 -0.71 -8.10
C GLU A 55 -16.27 0.26 -7.10
N ILE A 56 -15.98 -0.22 -5.88
CA ILE A 56 -15.29 0.58 -4.86
C ILE A 56 -13.85 0.89 -5.30
N ARG A 57 -13.16 -0.09 -5.88
CA ARG A 57 -11.80 0.10 -6.42
C ARG A 57 -11.78 1.20 -7.49
N ASP A 58 -12.73 1.16 -8.43
CA ASP A 58 -12.80 2.13 -9.52
C ASP A 58 -13.19 3.53 -9.01
N GLU A 59 -14.07 3.63 -7.99
CA GLU A 59 -14.39 4.90 -7.34
C GLU A 59 -13.16 5.52 -6.64
N ILE A 60 -12.39 4.72 -5.90
CA ILE A 60 -11.12 5.15 -5.28
C ILE A 60 -10.15 5.63 -6.37
N ALA A 61 -10.00 4.89 -7.45
CA ALA A 61 -9.13 5.25 -8.56
C ALA A 61 -9.51 6.59 -9.20
N LYS A 62 -10.80 6.80 -9.42
CA LYS A 62 -11.33 8.05 -9.95
C LYS A 62 -11.01 9.23 -9.02
N ARG A 63 -11.28 9.09 -7.71
CA ARG A 63 -11.00 10.14 -6.73
C ARG A 63 -9.52 10.46 -6.64
N ASN A 64 -8.68 9.45 -6.63
CA ASN A 64 -7.24 9.60 -6.63
C ASN A 64 -6.75 10.32 -7.89
N ALA A 65 -7.30 9.99 -9.06
CA ALA A 65 -7.02 10.66 -10.33
C ALA A 65 -7.47 12.12 -10.32
N ASP A 66 -8.67 12.41 -9.80
CA ASP A 66 -9.21 13.77 -9.67
C ASP A 66 -8.29 14.65 -8.78
N ILE A 67 -7.82 14.14 -7.64
CA ILE A 67 -6.86 14.83 -6.76
C ILE A 67 -5.53 15.07 -7.50
N MET A 68 -5.11 14.11 -8.32
CA MET A 68 -3.88 14.23 -9.12
C MET A 68 -4.02 15.20 -10.30
N GLY A 69 -5.26 15.56 -10.69
CA GLY A 69 -5.54 16.32 -11.90
C GLY A 69 -5.27 15.53 -13.19
N SER A 70 -5.58 14.22 -13.18
CA SER A 70 -5.34 13.29 -14.30
C SER A 70 -6.59 12.49 -14.63
N ASN A 71 -6.65 12.00 -15.86
CA ASN A 71 -7.70 11.10 -16.35
C ASN A 71 -7.22 9.64 -16.45
N THR A 72 -6.01 9.34 -15.97
CA THR A 72 -5.46 7.97 -15.99
C THR A 72 -5.75 7.25 -14.69
N ASP A 73 -5.84 5.90 -14.74
CA ASP A 73 -5.94 5.09 -13.53
C ASP A 73 -4.60 5.11 -12.76
N PRO A 74 -4.54 5.73 -11.57
CA PRO A 74 -3.30 5.81 -10.79
C PRO A 74 -2.88 4.48 -10.17
N PHE A 75 -3.77 3.47 -10.19
CA PHE A 75 -3.50 2.11 -9.72
C PHE A 75 -3.04 1.15 -10.82
N TYR A 76 -2.84 1.66 -12.05
CA TYR A 76 -2.29 0.89 -13.17
C TYR A 76 -3.05 -0.41 -13.50
N GLY A 77 -4.36 -0.42 -13.29
CA GLY A 77 -5.20 -1.60 -13.52
C GLY A 77 -5.10 -2.69 -12.44
N ALA A 78 -4.43 -2.43 -11.31
CA ALA A 78 -4.35 -3.40 -10.22
C ALA A 78 -5.75 -3.81 -9.74
N PRO A 79 -6.05 -5.12 -9.64
CA PRO A 79 -7.38 -5.59 -9.24
C PRO A 79 -7.65 -5.46 -7.74
N VAL A 80 -6.61 -5.35 -6.92
CA VAL A 80 -6.70 -5.26 -5.46
C VAL A 80 -5.96 -4.03 -4.95
N ILE A 81 -6.55 -3.36 -3.96
CA ILE A 81 -5.94 -2.24 -3.25
C ILE A 81 -5.99 -2.55 -1.75
N LEU A 82 -4.87 -2.41 -1.05
CA LEU A 82 -4.84 -2.33 0.40
C LEU A 82 -4.61 -0.88 0.80
N ILE A 83 -5.53 -0.31 1.56
CA ILE A 83 -5.44 1.07 2.05
C ILE A 83 -4.87 1.02 3.46
N VAL A 84 -3.79 1.75 3.69
CA VAL A 84 -3.17 1.87 5.01
C VAL A 84 -3.50 3.23 5.60
N LEU A 85 -4.06 3.22 6.80
CA LEU A 85 -4.39 4.42 7.56
C LEU A 85 -3.72 4.36 8.93
N GLY A 86 -3.32 5.53 9.45
CA GLY A 86 -2.75 5.69 10.78
C GLY A 86 -3.63 6.58 11.65
N LYS A 87 -3.79 6.27 12.93
CA LYS A 87 -4.61 7.02 13.88
C LYS A 87 -4.02 8.40 14.12
N LYS A 88 -4.77 9.48 13.83
CA LYS A 88 -4.27 10.88 13.79
C LYS A 88 -3.70 11.38 15.11
N ASP A 89 -4.26 10.96 16.24
CA ASP A 89 -3.82 11.38 17.57
C ASP A 89 -2.51 10.70 18.03
N TRP A 90 -1.94 9.80 17.20
CA TRP A 90 -0.71 9.10 17.51
C TRP A 90 0.50 9.74 16.82
N PRO A 91 1.54 10.17 17.56
CA PRO A 91 2.64 10.98 17.01
C PRO A 91 3.44 10.33 15.89
N THR A 92 3.49 9.00 15.85
CA THR A 92 4.26 8.24 14.86
C THR A 92 3.40 7.63 13.75
N HIS A 93 2.11 7.97 13.65
CA HIS A 93 1.17 7.29 12.75
C HIS A 93 1.61 7.24 11.28
N VAL A 94 2.24 8.31 10.76
CA VAL A 94 2.75 8.34 9.38
C VAL A 94 3.92 7.36 9.22
N TYR A 95 4.82 7.32 10.19
CA TYR A 95 5.98 6.41 10.15
C TYR A 95 5.54 4.96 10.32
N ASP A 96 4.64 4.69 11.28
CA ASP A 96 4.09 3.37 11.54
C ASP A 96 3.37 2.82 10.30
N GLY A 97 2.51 3.63 9.67
CA GLY A 97 1.83 3.26 8.42
C GLY A 97 2.79 3.07 7.24
N SER A 98 3.87 3.83 7.19
CA SER A 98 4.91 3.67 6.16
C SER A 98 5.65 2.33 6.31
N LEU A 99 5.90 1.89 7.54
CA LEU A 99 6.49 0.56 7.82
C LEU A 99 5.53 -0.56 7.46
N VAL A 100 4.23 -0.40 7.73
CA VAL A 100 3.18 -1.33 7.27
C VAL A 100 3.21 -1.46 5.75
N MET A 101 3.23 -0.35 5.01
CA MET A 101 3.34 -0.35 3.55
C MET A 101 4.59 -1.09 3.06
N GLY A 102 5.73 -0.88 3.72
CA GLY A 102 6.98 -1.58 3.42
C GLY A 102 6.84 -3.08 3.55
N ASN A 103 6.26 -3.56 4.67
CA ASN A 103 6.01 -4.98 4.91
C ASN A 103 5.03 -5.59 3.89
N LEU A 104 3.91 -4.90 3.59
CA LEU A 104 2.94 -5.35 2.59
C LEU A 104 3.60 -5.58 1.23
N MET A 105 4.38 -4.60 0.76
CA MET A 105 5.05 -4.69 -0.54
C MET A 105 6.13 -5.77 -0.57
N LEU A 106 6.85 -5.98 0.52
CA LEU A 106 7.88 -7.02 0.61
C LEU A 106 7.26 -8.41 0.65
N ALA A 107 6.20 -8.61 1.43
CA ALA A 107 5.47 -9.87 1.48
C ALA A 107 4.80 -10.20 0.14
N ALA A 108 4.23 -9.21 -0.54
CA ALA A 108 3.69 -9.38 -1.88
C ALA A 108 4.76 -9.91 -2.83
N HIS A 109 5.96 -9.30 -2.82
CA HIS A 109 7.07 -9.73 -3.66
C HIS A 109 7.50 -11.17 -3.37
N ASP A 110 7.67 -11.55 -2.10
CA ASP A 110 8.02 -12.91 -1.68
C ASP A 110 6.99 -13.96 -2.12
N LEU A 111 5.73 -13.54 -2.27
CA LEU A 111 4.61 -14.38 -2.72
C LEU A 111 4.36 -14.31 -4.24
N GLY A 112 5.23 -13.66 -5.01
CA GLY A 112 5.10 -13.54 -6.46
C GLY A 112 4.05 -12.53 -6.93
N ILE A 113 3.60 -11.64 -6.05
CA ILE A 113 2.62 -10.58 -6.34
C ILE A 113 3.35 -9.25 -6.57
N GLY A 114 3.02 -8.59 -7.66
CA GLY A 114 3.47 -7.23 -7.94
C GLY A 114 2.79 -6.21 -7.03
N SER A 115 3.53 -5.18 -6.62
CA SER A 115 2.99 -4.11 -5.79
C SER A 115 3.51 -2.73 -6.18
N CYS A 116 2.72 -1.70 -5.87
CA CYS A 116 3.14 -0.31 -5.98
C CYS A 116 2.48 0.54 -4.89
N TRP A 117 3.25 1.41 -4.24
CA TRP A 117 2.70 2.44 -3.35
C TRP A 117 2.09 3.55 -4.20
N ILE A 118 0.80 3.81 -4.01
CA ILE A 118 0.08 4.93 -4.62
C ILE A 118 -0.21 5.96 -3.53
N HIS A 119 0.10 7.20 -3.81
CA HIS A 119 -0.04 8.32 -2.90
C HIS A 119 -1.49 8.85 -2.84
N ARG A 120 -1.73 9.93 -2.10
CA ARG A 120 -3.00 10.70 -2.01
C ARG A 120 -4.11 10.06 -1.16
N ALA A 121 -3.82 8.98 -0.43
CA ALA A 121 -4.77 8.43 0.54
C ALA A 121 -5.16 9.48 1.61
N LYS A 122 -4.24 10.39 1.96
CA LYS A 122 -4.53 11.46 2.93
C LYS A 122 -5.69 12.31 2.45
N GLU A 123 -5.58 12.88 1.26
CA GLU A 123 -6.59 13.77 0.68
C GLU A 123 -7.92 13.05 0.47
N GLU A 124 -7.88 11.78 0.05
CA GLU A 124 -9.09 10.97 -0.12
C GLU A 124 -9.83 10.78 1.20
N PHE A 125 -9.14 10.42 2.27
CA PHE A 125 -9.75 10.15 3.58
C PHE A 125 -9.99 11.41 4.43
N GLU A 126 -9.48 12.56 4.03
CA GLU A 126 -9.88 13.87 4.55
C GLU A 126 -11.18 14.38 3.92
N SER A 127 -11.59 13.86 2.75
CA SER A 127 -12.84 14.20 2.08
C SER A 127 -14.06 13.64 2.82
N ASP A 128 -15.25 14.20 2.55
CA ASP A 128 -16.50 13.70 3.13
C ASP A 128 -16.77 12.26 2.73
N TRP A 129 -16.48 11.89 1.48
CA TRP A 129 -16.61 10.52 1.01
C TRP A 129 -15.72 9.54 1.80
N GLY A 130 -14.46 9.88 2.03
CA GLY A 130 -13.54 9.03 2.79
C GLY A 130 -14.02 8.83 4.24
N LYS A 131 -14.52 9.90 4.87
CA LYS A 131 -15.11 9.84 6.22
C LYS A 131 -16.36 8.97 6.26
N GLU A 132 -17.24 9.08 5.26
CA GLU A 132 -18.43 8.25 5.14
C GLU A 132 -18.08 6.78 4.91
N LEU A 133 -17.06 6.49 4.10
CA LEU A 133 -16.57 5.13 3.91
C LEU A 133 -16.06 4.53 5.23
N LEU A 134 -15.25 5.24 6.00
CA LEU A 134 -14.77 4.78 7.31
C LEU A 134 -15.95 4.52 8.26
N LYS A 135 -16.89 5.43 8.33
CA LYS A 135 -18.09 5.28 9.15
C LYS A 135 -18.93 4.06 8.75
N SER A 136 -19.06 3.78 7.45
CA SER A 136 -19.78 2.59 6.95
C SER A 136 -19.11 1.28 7.35
N LEU A 137 -17.81 1.29 7.63
CA LEU A 137 -17.04 0.16 8.13
C LEU A 137 -17.03 0.07 9.67
N GLY A 138 -17.73 0.98 10.36
CA GLY A 138 -17.75 1.05 11.83
C GLY A 138 -16.49 1.62 12.44
N ILE A 139 -15.69 2.34 11.65
CA ILE A 139 -14.46 3.00 12.11
C ILE A 139 -14.83 4.41 12.57
N GLU A 140 -14.84 4.62 13.90
CA GLU A 140 -15.26 5.88 14.52
C GLU A 140 -14.11 6.82 14.87
N ASP A 141 -12.91 6.26 15.05
CA ASP A 141 -11.69 7.05 15.33
C ASP A 141 -11.25 7.86 14.11
N GLU A 142 -10.52 8.95 14.35
CA GLU A 142 -9.94 9.75 13.28
C GLU A 142 -8.64 9.12 12.75
N TYR A 143 -8.67 8.77 11.46
CA TYR A 143 -7.52 8.23 10.74
C TYR A 143 -7.04 9.16 9.63
N GLU A 144 -5.73 9.16 9.40
CA GLU A 144 -5.10 9.76 8.22
C GLU A 144 -4.70 8.67 7.23
N GLY A 145 -5.00 8.88 5.95
CA GLY A 145 -4.55 7.99 4.88
C GLY A 145 -3.03 8.09 4.70
N ILE A 146 -2.35 6.94 4.77
CA ILE A 146 -0.89 6.85 4.58
C ILE A 146 -0.57 6.54 3.12
N GLY A 147 -1.30 5.62 2.53
CA GLY A 147 -1.11 5.23 1.15
C GLY A 147 -1.96 4.03 0.76
N HIS A 148 -1.95 3.75 -0.54
CA HIS A 148 -2.58 2.56 -1.10
C HIS A 148 -1.49 1.63 -1.60
N CYS A 149 -1.56 0.35 -1.26
CA CYS A 149 -0.77 -0.71 -1.87
C CYS A 149 -1.58 -1.33 -3.01
N ALA A 150 -1.27 -0.94 -4.24
CA ALA A 150 -1.82 -1.59 -5.43
C ALA A 150 -1.20 -2.97 -5.58
N LEU A 151 -2.01 -4.01 -5.77
CA LEU A 151 -1.59 -5.41 -5.83
C LEU A 151 -2.17 -6.11 -7.06
N GLY A 152 -1.37 -6.96 -7.69
CA GLY A 152 -1.78 -7.80 -8.81
C GLY A 152 -0.63 -8.64 -9.36
N TYR A 153 -0.95 -9.57 -10.23
CA TYR A 153 0.06 -10.29 -11.00
C TYR A 153 0.73 -9.36 -12.00
N VAL A 154 2.05 -9.47 -12.15
CA VAL A 154 2.82 -8.62 -13.06
C VAL A 154 2.44 -8.94 -14.51
N ASP A 155 2.14 -7.89 -15.30
CA ASP A 155 1.89 -8.01 -16.74
C ASP A 155 3.09 -7.44 -17.52
N GLY A 156 3.91 -8.33 -18.08
CA GLY A 156 5.11 -8.00 -18.83
C GLY A 156 6.41 -8.19 -18.02
N ASP A 157 7.46 -7.47 -18.44
CA ASP A 157 8.80 -7.61 -17.87
C ASP A 157 8.90 -6.97 -16.48
N TYR A 158 9.70 -7.59 -15.62
CA TYR A 158 9.99 -7.05 -14.30
C TYR A 158 10.99 -5.89 -14.42
N PRO A 159 10.77 -4.74 -13.75
CA PRO A 159 11.64 -3.58 -13.90
C PRO A 159 13.07 -3.84 -13.41
N ASP A 160 14.05 -3.29 -14.13
CA ASP A 160 15.45 -3.38 -13.77
C ASP A 160 15.79 -2.76 -12.41
N VAL A 161 16.88 -3.24 -11.82
CA VAL A 161 17.44 -2.65 -10.60
C VAL A 161 18.12 -1.33 -10.92
N ILE A 162 17.62 -0.24 -10.34
CA ILE A 162 18.31 1.05 -10.43
C ILE A 162 19.56 1.02 -9.54
N PRO A 163 20.76 1.35 -10.06
CA PRO A 163 21.97 1.43 -9.25
C PRO A 163 21.80 2.38 -8.06
N ARG A 164 22.41 2.03 -6.94
CA ARG A 164 22.39 2.91 -5.76
C ARG A 164 23.35 4.08 -5.97
N LYS A 165 22.95 5.25 -5.50
CA LYS A 165 23.80 6.45 -5.54
C LYS A 165 25.07 6.23 -4.70
N GLU A 166 26.17 6.80 -5.14
CA GLU A 166 27.38 6.97 -4.30
C GLU A 166 27.07 7.94 -3.14
N ASN A 167 27.85 7.87 -2.09
CA ASN A 167 27.70 8.72 -0.89
C ASN A 167 26.28 8.64 -0.25
N HIS A 168 25.70 7.45 -0.23
CA HIS A 168 24.40 7.18 0.39
C HIS A 168 24.53 6.86 1.88
N VAL A 169 25.72 6.46 2.33
CA VAL A 169 26.05 6.12 3.73
C VAL A 169 27.29 6.91 4.13
N PHE A 170 27.23 7.49 5.31
CA PHE A 170 28.34 8.21 5.92
C PHE A 170 28.78 7.48 7.19
N TYR A 171 30.07 7.46 7.45
CA TYR A 171 30.67 6.81 8.62
C TYR A 171 31.34 7.88 9.50
N ILE A 172 31.18 7.76 10.82
CA ILE A 172 31.75 8.65 11.84
C ILE A 172 32.80 7.88 12.60
#